data_4ba4aceeac09725444f70ecca265642b
#
_entry.id   4ba4aceeac09725444f70ecca265642b
#
_cell.length_a   1.000
_cell.length_b   1.000
_cell.length_c   1.000
_cell.angle_alpha   90.00
_cell.angle_beta   90.00
_cell.angle_gamma   90.00
#
_symmetry.space_group_name_H-M   'P 1'
#
loop_
_entity.id
_entity.type
_entity.pdbx_description
1 polymer ?
#
loop_
_entity_poly.entity_id
_entity_poly.type
_entity_poly.pdbx_seq_one_letter_code
_entity_poly.pdbx_strand_id
1 'polypeptide(L)'
;MLWSGWGDPALARELPSGVRALLRDFLGVRAPDVPAVGLEEVRLPPVALPEPLLGALAGVVGSAYVLTSHEARVRHTRGKSTPDLLRMRAGDGSAAPDAVVLPGSHEEVAELLRVCSAERVAVIPFGGGTSVVGGLTASGSGFTGVIALDLGRLDRLLSVDQESLVASFEPGVRAPEAERLLAAHGLTLGHFPQSFEYATLGGFAAARSSGQASAGYGRFDDMVVGLTVATPTGTLDLGRAPKSAAGPDLRQLVLGSEGAFGVITSLRLRVRRAPGERRYEGWRFGTFAEGTAAVRALAQEGPLPTVLRLSDETETMIGLAKPDAIGSGGSGCLLIAGYESTPASGSTPASGSTSASGSAPGWGSAAARQAAAAAVLARLGGEPLGAEPGEAWEHGRFSAPYLRDSLLGAGATVETLETAGFWANLPRLYDAVRLALAGALGSPLVMCHISHVYETGASLYFTVVVAQEGDPVAQWEHAKEAANAAIVAAGGTISHHHGVGREHRDAYAAEVGPVGVSILQAVKARLDPAGILNPGALIPPTTPPPAA
;
A
#
# COMPACT_ATOMS: atom_id res chain seq x y z
N MET A 1 -5.72 7.46 13.92
CA MET A 1 -6.52 7.06 12.75
C MET A 1 -7.98 6.90 13.15
N LEU A 2 -8.91 7.46 12.36
CA LEU A 2 -10.36 7.30 12.59
C LEU A 2 -10.76 5.82 12.37
N TRP A 3 -11.60 5.26 13.25
CA TRP A 3 -12.01 3.85 13.14
C TRP A 3 -12.96 3.62 11.94
N SER A 4 -13.88 4.57 11.70
CA SER A 4 -14.89 4.52 10.62
C SER A 4 -14.48 5.25 9.33
N GLY A 5 -13.22 5.63 9.20
CA GLY A 5 -12.69 6.39 8.08
C GLY A 5 -11.17 6.48 8.13
N TRP A 6 -10.64 7.49 7.46
CA TRP A 6 -9.22 7.76 7.36
C TRP A 6 -8.78 8.88 8.31
N GLY A 7 -7.57 8.77 8.79
CA GLY A 7 -6.78 9.86 9.32
C GLY A 7 -7.28 10.53 10.59
N ASP A 8 -7.03 11.82 10.66
CA ASP A 8 -7.48 12.72 11.72
C ASP A 8 -8.85 13.30 11.33
N PRO A 9 -9.90 13.14 12.18
CA PRO A 9 -11.21 13.73 11.92
C PRO A 9 -11.18 15.27 11.72
N ALA A 10 -10.21 15.97 12.30
CA ALA A 10 -10.04 17.42 12.11
C ALA A 10 -9.65 17.80 10.67
N LEU A 11 -9.13 16.86 9.90
CA LEU A 11 -8.77 17.02 8.48
C LEU A 11 -9.88 16.55 7.53
N ALA A 12 -11.04 16.14 8.08
CA ALA A 12 -12.20 15.76 7.25
C ALA A 12 -12.60 16.95 6.35
N ARG A 13 -12.90 16.65 5.09
CA ARG A 13 -13.26 17.65 4.09
C ARG A 13 -14.72 17.55 3.75
N GLU A 14 -15.44 18.66 3.80
CA GLU A 14 -16.78 18.74 3.22
C GLU A 14 -16.70 18.67 1.69
N LEU A 15 -17.68 17.97 1.09
CA LEU A 15 -17.77 17.92 -0.36
C LEU A 15 -18.17 19.28 -0.92
N PRO A 16 -17.39 19.87 -1.84
CA PRO A 16 -17.79 21.07 -2.56
C PRO A 16 -19.15 20.89 -3.25
N SER A 17 -19.93 21.97 -3.34
CA SER A 17 -21.27 21.92 -3.97
C SER A 17 -21.24 21.39 -5.42
N GLY A 18 -20.18 21.71 -6.16
CA GLY A 18 -19.96 21.19 -7.52
C GLY A 18 -19.76 19.68 -7.55
N VAL A 19 -19.07 19.08 -6.56
CA VAL A 19 -18.91 17.63 -6.46
C VAL A 19 -20.24 16.96 -6.13
N ARG A 20 -21.05 17.52 -5.21
CA ARG A 20 -22.39 17.00 -4.92
C ARG A 20 -23.32 17.08 -6.15
N ALA A 21 -23.22 18.15 -6.96
CA ALA A 21 -23.96 18.26 -8.21
C ALA A 21 -23.53 17.18 -9.21
N LEU A 22 -22.23 16.96 -9.38
CA LEU A 22 -21.68 15.91 -10.25
C LEU A 22 -22.15 14.51 -9.83
N LEU A 23 -22.11 14.19 -8.53
CA LEU A 23 -22.60 12.91 -8.01
C LEU A 23 -24.07 12.70 -8.35
N ARG A 24 -24.92 13.72 -8.17
CA ARG A 24 -26.35 13.64 -8.44
C ARG A 24 -26.65 13.55 -9.94
N ASP A 25 -26.04 14.42 -10.74
CA ASP A 25 -26.43 14.67 -12.13
C ASP A 25 -25.77 13.67 -13.10
N PHE A 26 -24.55 13.18 -12.80
CA PHE A 26 -23.84 12.19 -13.62
C PHE A 26 -23.94 10.76 -13.08
N LEU A 27 -23.85 10.57 -11.76
CA LEU A 27 -23.82 9.24 -11.17
C LEU A 27 -25.16 8.83 -10.54
N GLY A 28 -26.16 9.72 -10.58
CA GLY A 28 -27.50 9.41 -10.05
C GLY A 28 -27.54 9.21 -8.54
N VAL A 29 -26.54 9.69 -7.79
CA VAL A 29 -26.49 9.60 -6.31
C VAL A 29 -27.63 10.43 -5.74
N ARG A 30 -28.67 9.77 -5.21
CA ARG A 30 -29.86 10.39 -4.63
C ARG A 30 -30.08 10.03 -3.16
N ALA A 31 -29.23 9.15 -2.63
CA ALA A 31 -29.32 8.75 -1.24
C ALA A 31 -29.05 9.94 -0.30
N PRO A 32 -29.74 10.03 0.84
CA PRO A 32 -29.40 10.96 1.88
C PRO A 32 -28.02 10.62 2.45
N ASP A 33 -27.36 11.59 3.07
CA ASP A 33 -26.09 11.34 3.76
C ASP A 33 -26.28 10.24 4.82
N VAL A 34 -25.40 9.23 4.80
CA VAL A 34 -25.39 8.11 5.74
C VAL A 34 -24.19 8.24 6.65
N PRO A 35 -24.35 8.80 7.86
CA PRO A 35 -23.26 8.88 8.82
C PRO A 35 -22.86 7.48 9.31
N ALA A 36 -21.62 7.33 9.78
CA ALA A 36 -21.23 6.14 10.50
C ALA A 36 -21.97 6.07 11.84
N VAL A 37 -22.24 4.86 12.33
CA VAL A 37 -22.72 4.65 13.71
C VAL A 37 -21.70 5.15 14.72
N GLY A 38 -22.10 5.34 15.98
CA GLY A 38 -21.16 5.63 17.07
C GLY A 38 -20.21 4.45 17.33
N LEU A 39 -19.01 4.73 17.86
CA LEU A 39 -18.03 3.67 18.15
C LEU A 39 -18.61 2.60 19.09
N GLU A 40 -19.37 3.02 20.09
CA GLU A 40 -20.01 2.13 21.08
C GLU A 40 -21.19 1.32 20.50
N GLU A 41 -21.69 1.69 19.32
CA GLU A 41 -22.77 1.00 18.64
C GLU A 41 -22.27 -0.12 17.70
N VAL A 42 -20.93 -0.23 17.52
CA VAL A 42 -20.35 -1.32 16.74
C VAL A 42 -20.56 -2.64 17.45
N ARG A 43 -21.19 -3.58 16.77
CA ARG A 43 -21.53 -4.90 17.34
C ARG A 43 -20.32 -5.83 17.26
N LEU A 44 -19.75 -6.17 18.42
CA LEU A 44 -18.63 -7.10 18.53
C LEU A 44 -19.11 -8.49 18.99
N PRO A 45 -18.46 -9.57 18.54
CA PRO A 45 -18.65 -10.88 19.15
C PRO A 45 -18.12 -10.87 20.60
N PRO A 46 -18.64 -11.72 21.48
CA PRO A 46 -18.03 -11.92 22.80
C PRO A 46 -16.57 -12.38 22.64
N VAL A 47 -15.75 -12.10 23.67
CA VAL A 47 -14.36 -12.60 23.72
C VAL A 47 -14.41 -14.12 23.87
N ALA A 48 -13.80 -14.85 22.92
CA ALA A 48 -13.75 -16.32 22.94
C ALA A 48 -12.54 -16.86 23.72
N LEU A 49 -11.46 -16.07 23.85
CA LEU A 49 -10.25 -16.48 24.58
C LEU A 49 -10.52 -16.69 26.06
N PRO A 50 -10.20 -17.88 26.63
CA PRO A 50 -10.35 -18.14 28.08
C PRO A 50 -9.43 -17.26 28.93
N GLU A 51 -9.88 -16.90 30.14
CA GLU A 51 -9.09 -16.11 31.10
C GLU A 51 -7.67 -16.65 31.37
N PRO A 52 -7.45 -17.96 31.53
CA PRO A 52 -6.09 -18.49 31.72
C PRO A 52 -5.17 -18.18 30.54
N LEU A 53 -5.71 -18.16 29.32
CA LEU A 53 -4.94 -17.87 28.10
C LEU A 53 -4.65 -16.37 27.97
N LEU A 54 -5.63 -15.51 28.29
CA LEU A 54 -5.39 -14.07 28.41
C LEU A 54 -4.31 -13.78 29.47
N GLY A 55 -4.34 -14.51 30.61
CA GLY A 55 -3.32 -14.46 31.66
C GLY A 55 -1.94 -14.91 31.16
N ALA A 56 -1.86 -15.96 30.33
CA ALA A 56 -0.61 -16.42 29.74
C ALA A 56 -0.02 -15.37 28.76
N LEU A 57 -0.84 -14.75 27.90
CA LEU A 57 -0.42 -13.64 27.03
C LEU A 57 0.06 -12.45 27.85
N ALA A 58 -0.66 -12.10 28.93
CA ALA A 58 -0.28 -11.03 29.86
C ALA A 58 1.03 -11.35 30.61
N GLY A 59 1.32 -12.61 30.86
CA GLY A 59 2.59 -13.05 31.42
C GLY A 59 3.80 -12.78 30.55
N VAL A 60 3.60 -12.70 29.22
CA VAL A 60 4.67 -12.38 28.27
C VAL A 60 4.89 -10.88 28.16
N VAL A 61 3.83 -10.09 27.91
CA VAL A 61 3.97 -8.66 27.56
C VAL A 61 3.63 -7.71 28.72
N GLY A 62 3.07 -8.23 29.82
CA GLY A 62 2.48 -7.45 30.90
C GLY A 62 0.97 -7.19 30.67
N SER A 63 0.19 -7.14 31.74
CA SER A 63 -1.28 -7.03 31.70
C SER A 63 -1.78 -5.73 31.04
N ALA A 64 -1.01 -4.64 31.14
CA ALA A 64 -1.33 -3.37 30.51
C ALA A 64 -1.30 -3.43 28.97
N TYR A 65 -0.71 -4.47 28.37
CA TYR A 65 -0.50 -4.64 26.94
C TYR A 65 -1.34 -5.78 26.32
N VAL A 66 -2.33 -6.28 27.07
CA VAL A 66 -3.38 -7.19 26.56
C VAL A 66 -4.71 -6.46 26.70
N LEU A 67 -5.22 -5.93 25.59
CA LEU A 67 -6.40 -5.06 25.58
C LEU A 67 -7.61 -5.83 25.06
N THR A 68 -8.67 -5.93 25.89
CA THR A 68 -9.95 -6.54 25.53
C THR A 68 -11.09 -5.54 25.48
N SER A 69 -10.80 -4.24 25.67
CA SER A 69 -11.81 -3.19 25.65
C SER A 69 -12.49 -3.09 24.29
N HIS A 70 -13.75 -2.67 24.30
CA HIS A 70 -14.57 -2.48 23.09
C HIS A 70 -13.83 -1.61 22.06
N GLU A 71 -13.34 -0.44 22.46
CA GLU A 71 -12.62 0.48 21.58
C GLU A 71 -11.37 -0.15 20.97
N ALA A 72 -10.53 -0.83 21.76
CA ALA A 72 -9.32 -1.47 21.24
C ALA A 72 -9.67 -2.51 20.16
N ARG A 73 -10.67 -3.34 20.40
CA ARG A 73 -11.13 -4.37 19.47
C ARG A 73 -11.73 -3.77 18.20
N VAL A 74 -12.55 -2.70 18.30
CA VAL A 74 -13.10 -1.99 17.14
C VAL A 74 -11.99 -1.44 16.25
N ARG A 75 -10.97 -0.79 16.85
CA ARG A 75 -9.86 -0.18 16.10
C ARG A 75 -8.96 -1.18 15.37
N HIS A 76 -9.01 -2.46 15.76
CA HIS A 76 -8.19 -3.53 15.18
C HIS A 76 -9.01 -4.58 14.42
N THR A 77 -10.27 -4.25 14.08
CA THR A 77 -11.18 -5.21 13.42
C THR A 77 -10.83 -5.42 11.95
N ARG A 78 -10.51 -4.34 11.20
CA ARG A 78 -10.38 -4.36 9.74
C ARG A 78 -9.35 -3.34 9.28
N GLY A 79 -9.02 -3.40 7.98
CA GLY A 79 -8.23 -2.38 7.28
C GLY A 79 -9.04 -1.15 6.87
N LYS A 80 -8.67 -0.58 5.72
CA LYS A 80 -9.25 0.66 5.18
C LYS A 80 -9.69 0.53 3.71
N SER A 81 -9.97 -0.70 3.24
CA SER A 81 -10.70 -0.86 1.97
C SER A 81 -12.11 -0.28 2.11
N THR A 82 -12.70 0.11 1.00
CA THR A 82 -14.09 0.60 1.03
C THR A 82 -15.07 -0.43 1.58
N PRO A 83 -15.00 -1.74 1.23
CA PRO A 83 -15.80 -2.76 1.89
C PRO A 83 -15.60 -2.82 3.41
N ASP A 84 -14.34 -2.73 3.89
CA ASP A 84 -14.06 -2.68 5.32
C ASP A 84 -14.72 -1.48 6.00
N LEU A 85 -14.59 -0.29 5.38
CA LEU A 85 -15.19 0.94 5.91
C LEU A 85 -16.73 0.90 5.89
N LEU A 86 -17.34 0.41 4.82
CA LEU A 86 -18.79 0.29 4.73
C LEU A 86 -19.35 -0.64 5.84
N ARG A 87 -18.71 -1.80 6.07
CA ARG A 87 -19.05 -2.70 7.16
C ARG A 87 -18.92 -2.03 8.52
N MET A 88 -17.77 -1.39 8.76
CA MET A 88 -17.51 -0.70 10.04
C MET A 88 -18.51 0.44 10.27
N ARG A 89 -18.78 1.28 9.27
CA ARG A 89 -19.73 2.39 9.33
C ARG A 89 -21.16 1.92 9.60
N ALA A 90 -21.51 0.71 9.16
CA ALA A 90 -22.80 0.04 9.45
C ALA A 90 -22.82 -0.67 10.84
N GLY A 91 -21.74 -0.55 11.63
CA GLY A 91 -21.63 -1.19 12.95
C GLY A 91 -21.34 -2.69 12.90
N ASP A 92 -20.81 -3.22 11.78
CA ASP A 92 -20.38 -4.61 11.68
C ASP A 92 -18.95 -4.81 12.19
N GLY A 93 -18.81 -5.16 13.46
CA GLY A 93 -17.58 -5.58 14.11
C GLY A 93 -17.41 -7.10 14.21
N SER A 94 -18.12 -7.89 13.40
CA SER A 94 -18.12 -9.37 13.47
C SER A 94 -16.72 -10.00 13.32
N ALA A 95 -15.79 -9.33 12.67
CA ALA A 95 -14.40 -9.76 12.51
C ALA A 95 -13.45 -9.17 13.58
N ALA A 96 -13.95 -8.65 14.70
CA ALA A 96 -13.09 -8.11 15.74
C ALA A 96 -12.25 -9.21 16.41
N PRO A 97 -10.96 -8.93 16.71
CA PRO A 97 -10.14 -9.85 17.48
C PRO A 97 -10.67 -9.97 18.91
N ASP A 98 -10.36 -11.07 19.61
CA ASP A 98 -10.69 -11.25 21.02
C ASP A 98 -9.89 -10.31 21.92
N ALA A 99 -8.62 -10.13 21.57
CA ALA A 99 -7.72 -9.21 22.26
C ALA A 99 -6.75 -8.55 21.28
N VAL A 100 -6.25 -7.39 21.69
CA VAL A 100 -5.11 -6.71 21.06
C VAL A 100 -3.90 -6.87 21.97
N VAL A 101 -2.82 -7.44 21.46
CA VAL A 101 -1.60 -7.72 22.23
C VAL A 101 -0.45 -6.88 21.65
N LEU A 102 0.22 -6.13 22.53
CA LEU A 102 1.27 -5.17 22.14
C LEU A 102 2.65 -5.63 22.67
N PRO A 103 3.43 -6.41 21.91
CA PRO A 103 4.80 -6.78 22.29
C PRO A 103 5.75 -5.58 22.20
N GLY A 104 6.77 -5.57 23.07
CA GLY A 104 7.81 -4.54 23.14
C GLY A 104 9.19 -5.01 22.70
N SER A 105 9.34 -6.30 22.32
CA SER A 105 10.62 -6.85 21.84
C SER A 105 10.42 -8.02 20.87
N HIS A 106 11.49 -8.40 20.17
CA HIS A 106 11.52 -9.60 19.33
C HIS A 106 11.22 -10.87 20.15
N GLU A 107 11.77 -10.97 21.35
CA GLU A 107 11.62 -12.11 22.25
C GLU A 107 10.17 -12.25 22.72
N GLU A 108 9.50 -11.13 23.04
CA GLU A 108 8.08 -11.14 23.37
C GLU A 108 7.23 -11.61 22.17
N VAL A 109 7.53 -11.15 20.95
CA VAL A 109 6.85 -11.64 19.73
C VAL A 109 7.05 -13.14 19.56
N ALA A 110 8.29 -13.64 19.67
CA ALA A 110 8.61 -15.06 19.50
C ALA A 110 7.88 -15.92 20.55
N GLU A 111 7.84 -15.47 21.81
CA GLU A 111 7.16 -16.20 22.88
C GLU A 111 5.63 -16.17 22.71
N LEU A 112 5.04 -15.02 22.30
CA LEU A 112 3.62 -14.94 21.96
C LEU A 112 3.26 -15.93 20.83
N LEU A 113 4.08 -16.03 19.80
CA LEU A 113 3.85 -16.97 18.70
C LEU A 113 3.94 -18.42 19.16
N ARG A 114 4.84 -18.72 20.11
CA ARG A 114 4.95 -20.05 20.71
C ARG A 114 3.69 -20.40 21.51
N VAL A 115 3.21 -19.49 22.37
CA VAL A 115 1.97 -19.67 23.14
C VAL A 115 0.77 -19.82 22.20
N CYS A 116 0.61 -18.92 21.24
CA CYS A 116 -0.50 -18.95 20.28
C CYS A 116 -0.49 -20.22 19.41
N SER A 117 0.69 -20.72 19.05
CA SER A 117 0.83 -21.98 18.29
C SER A 117 0.38 -23.19 19.12
N ALA A 118 0.79 -23.26 20.39
CA ALA A 118 0.40 -24.35 21.30
C ALA A 118 -1.10 -24.37 21.58
N GLU A 119 -1.70 -23.20 21.77
CA GLU A 119 -3.10 -23.02 22.14
C GLU A 119 -4.04 -22.81 20.95
N ARG A 120 -3.50 -22.88 19.71
CA ARG A 120 -4.24 -22.68 18.46
C ARG A 120 -5.00 -21.33 18.41
N VAL A 121 -4.33 -20.24 18.76
CA VAL A 121 -4.84 -18.88 18.67
C VAL A 121 -4.38 -18.26 17.36
N ALA A 122 -5.29 -17.76 16.55
CA ALA A 122 -4.95 -17.05 15.33
C ALA A 122 -4.32 -15.68 15.64
N VAL A 123 -3.28 -15.32 14.91
CA VAL A 123 -2.52 -14.08 15.10
C VAL A 123 -2.58 -13.25 13.83
N ILE A 124 -3.14 -12.04 13.93
CA ILE A 124 -3.18 -11.06 12.86
C ILE A 124 -2.14 -9.98 13.15
N PRO A 125 -0.97 -9.97 12.50
CA PRO A 125 0.00 -8.91 12.67
C PRO A 125 -0.58 -7.57 12.24
N PHE A 126 -0.44 -6.55 13.08
CA PHE A 126 -1.04 -5.24 12.89
C PHE A 126 0.02 -4.15 13.00
N GLY A 127 0.09 -3.27 12.00
CA GLY A 127 0.94 -2.08 11.99
C GLY A 127 0.11 -0.81 12.02
N GLY A 128 0.07 -0.07 10.91
CA GLY A 128 -0.72 1.16 10.80
C GLY A 128 -2.21 0.97 10.53
N GLY A 129 -2.69 -0.25 10.32
CA GLY A 129 -4.10 -0.52 10.02
C GLY A 129 -4.57 -0.05 8.64
N THR A 130 -3.67 0.15 7.69
CA THR A 130 -3.93 0.80 6.40
C THR A 130 -4.17 -0.16 5.22
N SER A 131 -4.23 -1.46 5.45
CA SER A 131 -4.51 -2.46 4.39
C SER A 131 -5.83 -2.16 3.69
N VAL A 132 -5.85 -2.30 2.36
CA VAL A 132 -7.02 -2.05 1.49
C VAL A 132 -7.45 -3.29 0.70
N VAL A 133 -7.04 -4.49 1.14
CA VAL A 133 -7.32 -5.77 0.47
C VAL A 133 -7.82 -6.84 1.44
N GLY A 134 -8.41 -6.42 2.58
CA GLY A 134 -8.89 -7.34 3.60
C GLY A 134 -7.78 -8.11 4.34
N GLY A 135 -6.53 -7.65 4.29
CA GLY A 135 -5.37 -8.33 4.89
C GLY A 135 -5.36 -8.34 6.42
N LEU A 136 -6.16 -7.50 7.08
CA LEU A 136 -6.27 -7.40 8.54
C LEU A 136 -7.58 -7.99 9.09
N THR A 137 -8.44 -8.53 8.24
CA THR A 137 -9.71 -9.11 8.67
C THR A 137 -9.45 -10.41 9.43
N ALA A 138 -9.78 -10.44 10.71
CA ALA A 138 -9.61 -11.60 11.55
C ALA A 138 -10.52 -12.77 11.11
N SER A 139 -10.00 -13.99 11.20
CA SER A 139 -10.79 -15.21 11.03
C SER A 139 -10.44 -16.19 12.13
N GLY A 140 -11.41 -16.42 13.01
CA GLY A 140 -11.27 -17.35 14.13
C GLY A 140 -11.76 -18.77 13.81
N SER A 141 -12.23 -19.05 12.61
CA SER A 141 -12.75 -20.37 12.26
C SER A 141 -11.68 -21.46 12.41
N GLY A 142 -11.92 -22.45 13.27
CA GLY A 142 -10.98 -23.53 13.56
C GLY A 142 -9.88 -23.19 14.59
N PHE A 143 -9.95 -22.02 15.22
CA PHE A 143 -9.03 -21.58 16.27
C PHE A 143 -9.75 -21.37 17.60
N THR A 144 -9.00 -21.40 18.71
CA THR A 144 -9.52 -21.13 20.06
C THR A 144 -9.99 -19.67 20.18
N GLY A 145 -9.36 -18.77 19.43
CA GLY A 145 -9.68 -17.36 19.35
C GLY A 145 -8.71 -16.64 18.42
N VAL A 146 -8.79 -15.31 18.38
CA VAL A 146 -7.99 -14.46 17.49
C VAL A 146 -7.40 -13.29 18.26
N ILE A 147 -6.11 -13.03 18.09
CA ILE A 147 -5.50 -11.78 18.57
C ILE A 147 -5.05 -10.90 17.39
N ALA A 148 -5.19 -9.59 17.55
CA ALA A 148 -4.42 -8.63 16.79
C ALA A 148 -3.09 -8.41 17.51
N LEU A 149 -1.98 -8.66 16.83
CA LEU A 149 -0.62 -8.45 17.34
C LEU A 149 -0.15 -7.07 16.87
N ASP A 150 -0.37 -6.05 17.68
CA ASP A 150 -0.04 -4.67 17.36
C ASP A 150 1.44 -4.39 17.67
N LEU A 151 2.21 -4.07 16.62
CA LEU A 151 3.65 -3.82 16.70
C LEU A 151 4.00 -2.37 17.04
N GLY A 152 3.03 -1.56 17.45
CA GLY A 152 3.21 -0.14 17.71
C GLY A 152 4.19 0.21 18.82
N ARG A 153 4.55 -0.72 19.71
CA ARG A 153 5.61 -0.54 20.73
C ARG A 153 7.02 -0.79 20.19
N LEU A 154 7.15 -1.44 19.05
CA LEU A 154 8.42 -1.64 18.34
C LEU A 154 8.66 -0.45 17.41
N ASP A 155 8.96 0.72 17.97
CA ASP A 155 8.93 2.02 17.28
C ASP A 155 10.26 2.78 17.28
N ARG A 156 11.39 2.08 17.45
CA ARG A 156 12.71 2.70 17.59
C ARG A 156 13.53 2.68 16.29
N LEU A 157 14.32 3.74 16.06
CA LEU A 157 15.51 3.71 15.22
C LEU A 157 16.63 3.01 15.99
N LEU A 158 17.11 1.88 15.51
CA LEU A 158 18.10 1.05 16.19
C LEU A 158 19.54 1.48 15.90
N SER A 159 19.82 1.82 14.63
CA SER A 159 21.14 2.29 14.20
C SER A 159 21.11 3.01 12.86
N VAL A 160 22.11 3.84 12.61
CA VAL A 160 22.38 4.47 11.31
C VAL A 160 23.85 4.25 10.96
N ASP A 161 24.07 3.51 9.87
CA ASP A 161 25.39 3.37 9.24
C ASP A 161 25.49 4.37 8.09
N GLN A 162 26.19 5.47 8.32
CA GLN A 162 26.34 6.55 7.34
C GLN A 162 27.34 6.18 6.21
N GLU A 163 28.22 5.21 6.43
CA GLU A 163 29.16 4.74 5.42
C GLU A 163 28.45 3.86 4.39
N SER A 164 27.66 2.90 4.89
CA SER A 164 26.88 1.99 4.04
C SER A 164 25.55 2.59 3.55
N LEU A 165 25.12 3.74 4.09
CA LEU A 165 23.79 4.33 3.90
C LEU A 165 22.66 3.33 4.22
N VAL A 166 22.76 2.72 5.39
CA VAL A 166 21.78 1.76 5.92
C VAL A 166 21.30 2.21 7.29
N ALA A 167 20.00 2.23 7.49
CA ALA A 167 19.39 2.48 8.79
C ALA A 167 18.59 1.24 9.24
N SER A 168 18.71 0.90 10.53
CA SER A 168 17.98 -0.21 11.12
C SER A 168 16.83 0.31 11.98
N PHE A 169 15.65 -0.22 11.77
CA PHE A 169 14.43 0.19 12.45
C PHE A 169 13.65 -1.00 13.03
N GLU A 170 12.89 -0.74 14.06
CA GLU A 170 11.79 -1.59 14.46
C GLU A 170 10.57 -1.38 13.54
N PRO A 171 9.71 -2.41 13.36
CA PRO A 171 8.68 -2.42 12.33
C PRO A 171 7.50 -1.47 12.57
N GLY A 172 7.26 -1.08 13.83
CA GLY A 172 6.16 -0.21 14.25
C GLY A 172 6.44 1.29 14.01
N VAL A 173 7.66 1.67 13.64
CA VAL A 173 7.98 3.06 13.29
C VAL A 173 7.10 3.51 12.14
N ARG A 174 6.38 4.63 12.34
CA ARG A 174 5.55 5.24 11.28
C ARG A 174 6.42 6.01 10.29
N ALA A 175 5.96 6.12 9.05
CA ALA A 175 6.76 6.74 7.99
C ALA A 175 7.15 8.21 8.27
N PRO A 176 6.27 9.11 8.78
CA PRO A 176 6.68 10.47 9.16
C PRO A 176 7.76 10.49 10.25
N GLU A 177 7.68 9.58 11.21
CA GLU A 177 8.68 9.46 12.28
C GLU A 177 10.01 8.92 11.74
N ALA A 178 9.98 7.96 10.82
CA ALA A 178 11.19 7.47 10.16
C ALA A 178 11.92 8.59 9.41
N GLU A 179 11.19 9.42 8.65
CA GLU A 179 11.77 10.58 7.95
C GLU A 179 12.32 11.61 8.95
N ARG A 180 11.61 11.90 10.05
CA ARG A 180 12.08 12.82 11.09
C ARG A 180 13.38 12.34 11.75
N LEU A 181 13.45 11.05 12.08
CA LEU A 181 14.64 10.44 12.68
C LEU A 181 15.82 10.44 11.71
N LEU A 182 15.60 10.12 10.44
CA LEU A 182 16.63 10.15 9.40
C LEU A 182 17.13 11.57 9.09
N ALA A 183 16.24 12.56 9.10
CA ALA A 183 16.58 13.97 8.84
C ALA A 183 17.62 14.50 9.84
N ALA A 184 17.62 14.03 11.10
CA ALA A 184 18.66 14.36 12.09
C ALA A 184 20.06 13.90 11.67
N HIS A 185 20.16 12.97 10.73
CA HIS A 185 21.41 12.45 10.15
C HIS A 185 21.67 12.97 8.72
N GLY A 186 20.85 13.91 8.22
CA GLY A 186 20.91 14.39 6.83
C GLY A 186 20.50 13.35 5.79
N LEU A 187 19.67 12.38 6.19
CA LEU A 187 19.23 11.25 5.39
C LEU A 187 17.70 11.28 5.18
N THR A 188 17.23 10.52 4.20
CA THR A 188 15.83 10.26 3.90
C THR A 188 15.64 8.83 3.43
N LEU A 189 14.50 8.24 3.68
CA LEU A 189 14.06 7.00 3.06
C LEU A 189 13.48 7.28 1.65
N GLY A 190 12.78 8.40 1.49
CA GLY A 190 12.18 8.82 0.22
C GLY A 190 10.96 7.99 -0.17
N HIS A 191 10.33 7.32 0.79
CA HIS A 191 9.17 6.46 0.56
C HIS A 191 7.89 7.16 1.02
N PHE A 192 7.11 7.67 0.06
CA PHE A 192 5.91 8.47 0.29
C PHE A 192 4.66 7.84 -0.36
N PRO A 193 4.15 6.71 0.13
CA PRO A 193 2.89 6.16 -0.38
C PRO A 193 1.69 6.99 0.05
N GLN A 194 0.49 6.71 -0.50
CA GLN A 194 -0.74 7.37 -0.10
C GLN A 194 -1.04 7.21 1.40
N SER A 195 -0.62 6.10 1.99
CA SER A 195 -0.78 5.77 3.41
C SER A 195 0.32 6.32 4.33
N PHE A 196 1.20 7.20 3.84
CA PHE A 196 2.41 7.69 4.51
C PHE A 196 2.18 8.10 5.97
N GLU A 197 1.11 8.85 6.25
CA GLU A 197 0.86 9.41 7.58
C GLU A 197 0.65 8.34 8.67
N TYR A 198 0.11 7.18 8.32
CA TYR A 198 -0.34 6.17 9.30
C TYR A 198 0.32 4.81 9.16
N ALA A 199 0.84 4.48 8.00
CA ALA A 199 1.48 3.20 7.78
C ALA A 199 2.84 3.10 8.51
N THR A 200 3.22 1.86 8.84
CA THR A 200 4.48 1.54 9.52
C THR A 200 5.47 0.89 8.55
N LEU A 201 6.75 0.95 8.88
CA LEU A 201 7.82 0.37 8.07
C LEU A 201 7.63 -1.16 7.90
N GLY A 202 7.21 -1.85 8.97
CA GLY A 202 6.88 -3.28 8.89
C GLY A 202 5.68 -3.55 7.96
N GLY A 203 4.67 -2.68 7.98
CA GLY A 203 3.52 -2.75 7.08
C GLY A 203 3.91 -2.55 5.61
N PHE A 204 4.81 -1.61 5.32
CA PHE A 204 5.35 -1.41 3.97
C PHE A 204 6.08 -2.65 3.44
N ALA A 205 6.91 -3.27 4.28
CA ALA A 205 7.62 -4.50 3.91
C ALA A 205 6.64 -5.66 3.70
N ALA A 206 5.66 -5.81 4.59
CA ALA A 206 4.68 -6.88 4.54
C ALA A 206 3.76 -6.80 3.31
N ALA A 207 3.54 -5.61 2.73
CA ALA A 207 2.70 -5.39 1.55
C ALA A 207 3.49 -5.08 0.26
N ARG A 208 4.83 -4.98 0.30
CA ARG A 208 5.66 -4.48 -0.81
C ARG A 208 5.18 -3.12 -1.31
N SER A 209 4.97 -2.19 -0.40
CA SER A 209 4.48 -0.85 -0.67
C SER A 209 5.29 -0.12 -1.75
N SER A 210 4.62 0.74 -2.54
CA SER A 210 5.28 1.63 -3.50
C SER A 210 4.93 3.08 -3.20
N GLY A 211 5.94 3.95 -3.16
CA GLY A 211 5.78 5.37 -2.89
C GLY A 211 5.64 6.19 -4.18
N GLN A 212 5.06 7.38 -4.06
CA GLN A 212 4.85 8.30 -5.19
C GLN A 212 6.16 8.78 -5.85
N ALA A 213 7.29 8.66 -5.12
CA ALA A 213 8.63 8.95 -5.64
C ALA A 213 9.40 7.68 -6.08
N SER A 214 8.71 6.56 -6.30
CA SER A 214 9.33 5.27 -6.60
C SER A 214 10.14 5.25 -7.90
N ALA A 215 9.83 6.10 -8.88
CA ALA A 215 10.62 6.23 -10.09
C ALA A 215 12.09 6.61 -9.79
N GLY A 216 12.34 7.40 -8.74
CA GLY A 216 13.69 7.74 -8.29
C GLY A 216 14.24 6.88 -7.17
N TYR A 217 13.41 6.53 -6.19
CA TYR A 217 13.84 5.83 -4.97
C TYR A 217 13.72 4.30 -5.04
N GLY A 218 12.88 3.79 -5.94
CA GLY A 218 12.48 2.39 -5.99
C GLY A 218 11.28 2.10 -5.09
N ARG A 219 10.86 0.84 -5.07
CA ARG A 219 9.81 0.32 -4.18
C ARG A 219 10.38 0.04 -2.80
N PHE A 220 9.51 -0.18 -1.81
CA PHE A 220 9.98 -0.46 -0.44
C PHE A 220 10.77 -1.77 -0.34
N ASP A 221 10.37 -2.81 -1.07
CA ASP A 221 11.10 -4.08 -1.13
C ASP A 221 12.51 -3.94 -1.72
N ASP A 222 12.75 -2.99 -2.64
CA ASP A 222 14.10 -2.63 -3.12
C ASP A 222 14.95 -1.90 -2.06
N MET A 223 14.30 -1.27 -1.10
CA MET A 223 14.97 -0.56 -0.01
C MET A 223 15.38 -1.51 1.12
N VAL A 224 14.69 -2.65 1.29
CA VAL A 224 14.99 -3.62 2.37
C VAL A 224 16.25 -4.40 2.05
N VAL A 225 17.35 -4.08 2.74
CA VAL A 225 18.63 -4.81 2.62
C VAL A 225 18.74 -5.97 3.60
N GLY A 226 17.92 -5.98 4.65
CA GLY A 226 17.84 -7.08 5.61
C GLY A 226 16.63 -6.95 6.53
N LEU A 227 16.25 -8.06 7.16
CA LEU A 227 15.13 -8.09 8.11
C LEU A 227 15.25 -9.26 9.08
N THR A 228 14.67 -9.09 10.27
CA THR A 228 14.52 -10.16 11.26
C THR A 228 13.04 -10.50 11.38
N VAL A 229 12.72 -11.79 11.40
CA VAL A 229 11.34 -12.32 11.43
C VAL A 229 11.21 -13.35 12.52
N ALA A 230 10.20 -13.17 13.38
CA ALA A 230 9.77 -14.20 14.32
C ALA A 230 8.74 -15.12 13.67
N THR A 231 8.91 -16.43 13.83
CA THR A 231 7.95 -17.46 13.41
C THR A 231 7.69 -18.43 14.55
N PRO A 232 6.59 -19.20 14.54
CA PRO A 232 6.36 -20.26 15.52
C PRO A 232 7.49 -21.30 15.60
N THR A 233 8.30 -21.46 14.57
CA THR A 233 9.40 -22.44 14.51
C THR A 233 10.79 -21.84 14.74
N GLY A 234 10.89 -20.53 15.02
CA GLY A 234 12.15 -19.85 15.28
C GLY A 234 12.31 -18.53 14.55
N THR A 235 13.49 -17.96 14.64
CA THR A 235 13.84 -16.65 14.06
C THR A 235 14.57 -16.81 12.73
N LEU A 236 14.20 -15.98 11.75
CA LEU A 236 14.96 -15.76 10.52
C LEU A 236 15.68 -14.40 10.61
N ASP A 237 16.99 -14.38 10.41
CA ASP A 237 17.79 -13.16 10.22
C ASP A 237 18.37 -13.17 8.81
N LEU A 238 17.87 -12.28 7.94
CA LEU A 238 18.09 -12.30 6.51
C LEU A 238 18.78 -11.01 6.04
N GLY A 239 19.65 -11.11 5.02
CA GLY A 239 20.28 -9.95 4.40
C GLY A 239 21.60 -9.54 5.07
N ARG A 240 22.65 -10.36 4.93
CA ARG A 240 24.00 -10.10 5.47
C ARG A 240 24.86 -9.23 4.57
N ALA A 241 24.45 -9.04 3.32
CA ALA A 241 25.17 -8.26 2.30
C ALA A 241 24.18 -7.63 1.32
N PRO A 242 24.58 -6.56 0.61
CA PRO A 242 23.71 -5.89 -0.39
C PRO A 242 23.21 -6.84 -1.47
N LYS A 243 24.06 -7.74 -1.93
CA LYS A 243 23.77 -8.82 -2.89
C LYS A 243 24.50 -10.09 -2.46
N SER A 244 23.91 -11.24 -2.74
CA SER A 244 24.51 -12.54 -2.43
C SER A 244 24.18 -13.56 -3.54
N ALA A 245 25.15 -14.39 -3.85
CA ALA A 245 24.97 -15.58 -4.70
C ALA A 245 24.84 -16.87 -3.87
N ALA A 246 24.70 -16.76 -2.53
CA ALA A 246 24.58 -17.90 -1.62
C ALA A 246 23.11 -18.40 -1.57
N GLY A 247 22.61 -18.90 -2.69
CA GLY A 247 21.26 -19.45 -2.85
C GLY A 247 20.18 -18.40 -3.11
N PRO A 248 18.90 -18.85 -3.11
CA PRO A 248 17.75 -17.98 -3.28
C PRO A 248 17.63 -16.92 -2.18
N ASP A 249 17.17 -15.74 -2.54
CA ASP A 249 16.95 -14.64 -1.58
C ASP A 249 15.67 -14.88 -0.76
N LEU A 250 15.82 -15.42 0.44
CA LEU A 250 14.70 -15.71 1.34
C LEU A 250 13.96 -14.45 1.84
N ARG A 251 14.53 -13.25 1.70
CA ARG A 251 13.80 -12.00 2.00
C ARG A 251 12.55 -11.90 1.14
N GLN A 252 12.62 -12.36 -0.11
CA GLN A 252 11.53 -12.31 -1.08
C GLN A 252 10.33 -13.20 -0.71
N LEU A 253 10.50 -14.19 0.18
CA LEU A 253 9.39 -14.97 0.73
C LEU A 253 8.62 -14.18 1.81
N VAL A 254 9.31 -13.33 2.57
CA VAL A 254 8.72 -12.57 3.67
C VAL A 254 8.13 -11.24 3.19
N LEU A 255 8.84 -10.56 2.29
CA LEU A 255 8.37 -9.31 1.68
C LEU A 255 7.10 -9.58 0.86
N GLY A 256 6.01 -8.89 1.19
CA GLY A 256 4.70 -9.10 0.56
C GLY A 256 3.92 -10.29 1.11
N SER A 257 4.36 -10.93 2.20
CA SER A 257 3.66 -12.07 2.80
C SER A 257 2.50 -11.68 3.74
N GLU A 258 2.32 -10.41 4.01
CA GLU A 258 1.23 -9.86 4.85
C GLU A 258 1.09 -10.59 6.21
N GLY A 259 2.21 -10.98 6.78
CA GLY A 259 2.27 -11.71 8.05
C GLY A 259 2.00 -13.21 7.95
N ALA A 260 1.73 -13.77 6.78
CA ALA A 260 1.43 -15.20 6.64
C ALA A 260 2.64 -16.12 6.91
N PHE A 261 3.87 -15.64 6.74
CA PHE A 261 5.11 -16.41 6.92
C PHE A 261 5.93 -16.03 8.15
N GLY A 262 5.45 -15.09 8.96
CA GLY A 262 6.12 -14.62 10.16
C GLY A 262 5.83 -13.16 10.45
N VAL A 263 6.27 -12.71 11.60
CA VAL A 263 6.14 -11.34 12.07
C VAL A 263 7.50 -10.65 11.94
N ILE A 264 7.56 -9.59 11.14
CA ILE A 264 8.77 -8.77 11.00
C ILE A 264 9.00 -8.01 12.29
N THR A 265 10.19 -8.12 12.88
CA THR A 265 10.56 -7.48 14.15
C THR A 265 11.69 -6.48 14.03
N SER A 266 12.45 -6.50 12.95
CA SER A 266 13.37 -5.42 12.59
C SER A 266 13.58 -5.37 11.08
N LEU A 267 13.99 -4.19 10.59
CA LEU A 267 14.28 -3.91 9.20
C LEU A 267 15.60 -3.17 9.08
N ARG A 268 16.42 -3.56 8.11
CA ARG A 268 17.60 -2.81 7.66
C ARG A 268 17.25 -2.22 6.30
N LEU A 269 17.23 -0.89 6.21
CA LEU A 269 16.76 -0.16 5.04
C LEU A 269 17.89 0.65 4.41
N ARG A 270 18.03 0.57 3.10
CA ARG A 270 18.85 1.49 2.35
C ARG A 270 18.24 2.89 2.44
N VAL A 271 19.03 3.86 2.87
CA VAL A 271 18.67 5.28 2.93
C VAL A 271 19.51 6.09 1.95
N ARG A 272 19.14 7.34 1.73
CA ARG A 272 19.86 8.27 0.86
C ARG A 272 20.11 9.59 1.57
N ARG A 273 21.05 10.38 1.09
CA ARG A 273 21.20 11.77 1.54
C ARG A 273 19.94 12.56 1.18
N ALA A 274 19.46 13.36 2.11
CA ALA A 274 18.30 14.22 1.87
C ALA A 274 18.57 15.14 0.68
N PRO A 275 17.61 15.33 -0.24
CA PRO A 275 17.82 16.17 -1.42
C PRO A 275 18.02 17.63 -1.03
N GLY A 276 18.91 18.31 -1.76
CA GLY A 276 19.18 19.74 -1.55
C GLY A 276 18.16 20.65 -2.25
N GLU A 277 17.58 20.18 -3.35
CA GLU A 277 16.61 20.94 -4.15
C GLU A 277 15.54 19.99 -4.69
N ARG A 278 14.31 20.47 -4.75
CA ARG A 278 13.18 19.83 -5.42
C ARG A 278 12.57 20.78 -6.44
N ARG A 279 12.18 20.24 -7.58
CA ARG A 279 11.47 20.96 -8.64
C ARG A 279 10.31 20.12 -9.12
N TYR A 280 9.20 20.76 -9.42
CA TYR A 280 8.03 20.12 -10.01
C TYR A 280 7.60 20.85 -11.28
N GLU A 281 6.96 20.13 -12.18
CA GLU A 281 6.35 20.68 -13.39
C GLU A 281 5.16 19.84 -13.84
N GLY A 282 4.26 20.47 -14.60
CA GLY A 282 3.15 19.83 -15.27
C GLY A 282 3.32 19.89 -16.80
N TRP A 283 2.81 18.86 -17.46
CA TRP A 283 2.75 18.75 -18.92
C TRP A 283 1.38 18.25 -19.35
N ARG A 284 0.92 18.65 -20.52
CA ARG A 284 -0.32 18.18 -21.12
C ARG A 284 -0.03 17.36 -22.37
N PHE A 285 -0.75 16.25 -22.51
CA PHE A 285 -0.82 15.43 -23.72
C PHE A 285 -2.26 15.36 -24.23
N GLY A 286 -2.45 15.15 -25.53
CA GLY A 286 -3.79 15.05 -26.14
C GLY A 286 -4.54 13.80 -25.67
N THR A 287 -3.83 12.67 -25.57
CA THR A 287 -4.40 11.35 -25.19
C THR A 287 -3.53 10.62 -24.18
N PHE A 288 -4.16 9.68 -23.45
CA PHE A 288 -3.43 8.80 -22.50
C PHE A 288 -2.37 7.95 -23.20
N ALA A 289 -2.62 7.54 -24.45
CA ALA A 289 -1.66 6.79 -25.25
C ALA A 289 -0.39 7.61 -25.58
N GLU A 290 -0.55 8.89 -25.98
CA GLU A 290 0.57 9.80 -26.21
C GLU A 290 1.38 10.05 -24.94
N GLY A 291 0.69 10.34 -23.82
CA GLY A 291 1.33 10.52 -22.53
C GLY A 291 2.06 9.24 -22.06
N THR A 292 1.48 8.06 -22.27
CA THR A 292 2.11 6.77 -21.95
C THR A 292 3.38 6.54 -22.77
N ALA A 293 3.40 6.92 -24.06
CA ALA A 293 4.59 6.84 -24.90
C ALA A 293 5.70 7.77 -24.38
N ALA A 294 5.35 8.97 -23.91
CA ALA A 294 6.29 9.91 -23.31
C ALA A 294 6.87 9.40 -21.98
N VAL A 295 6.03 8.84 -21.11
CA VAL A 295 6.44 8.19 -19.84
C VAL A 295 7.41 7.04 -20.13
N ARG A 296 7.12 6.18 -21.12
CA ARG A 296 8.01 5.09 -21.53
C ARG A 296 9.35 5.62 -22.05
N ALA A 297 9.35 6.67 -22.87
CA ALA A 297 10.59 7.26 -23.37
C ALA A 297 11.48 7.78 -22.24
N LEU A 298 10.90 8.47 -21.24
CA LEU A 298 11.64 8.89 -20.04
C LEU A 298 12.21 7.70 -19.26
N ALA A 299 11.48 6.58 -19.19
CA ALA A 299 11.93 5.39 -18.49
C ALA A 299 13.09 4.66 -19.21
N GLN A 300 13.08 4.66 -20.56
CA GLN A 300 14.02 3.89 -21.38
C GLN A 300 15.20 4.71 -21.90
N GLU A 301 15.00 6.00 -22.18
CA GLU A 301 16.01 6.88 -22.73
C GLU A 301 16.58 7.83 -21.64
N GLY A 302 15.82 8.08 -20.55
CA GLY A 302 16.18 9.01 -19.49
C GLY A 302 16.14 10.49 -19.89
N PRO A 303 16.37 11.39 -18.92
CA PRO A 303 16.48 11.10 -17.50
C PRO A 303 15.12 10.83 -16.87
N LEU A 304 15.00 9.73 -16.15
CA LEU A 304 13.77 9.42 -15.39
C LEU A 304 13.60 10.40 -14.22
N PRO A 305 12.46 11.12 -14.10
CA PRO A 305 12.15 11.96 -12.94
C PRO A 305 12.12 11.16 -11.65
N THR A 306 12.23 11.82 -10.50
CA THR A 306 12.05 11.19 -9.18
C THR A 306 10.58 10.85 -8.92
N VAL A 307 9.70 11.77 -9.31
CA VAL A 307 8.23 11.59 -9.37
C VAL A 307 7.81 11.64 -10.83
N LEU A 308 7.01 10.69 -11.26
CA LEU A 308 6.43 10.69 -12.60
C LEU A 308 5.02 10.11 -12.53
N ARG A 309 4.02 10.94 -12.85
CA ARG A 309 2.61 10.58 -12.83
C ARG A 309 1.93 11.06 -14.10
N LEU A 310 1.12 10.21 -14.71
CA LEU A 310 0.28 10.55 -15.85
C LEU A 310 -1.17 10.18 -15.53
N SER A 311 -2.05 11.16 -15.51
CA SER A 311 -3.50 10.98 -15.36
C SER A 311 -4.15 10.81 -16.74
N ASP A 312 -5.15 9.92 -16.84
CA ASP A 312 -5.97 9.80 -18.06
C ASP A 312 -6.89 11.03 -18.25
N GLU A 313 -7.63 11.05 -19.36
CA GLU A 313 -8.52 12.16 -19.71
C GLU A 313 -9.59 12.38 -18.64
N THR A 314 -10.13 11.28 -18.08
CA THR A 314 -11.20 11.32 -17.07
C THR A 314 -10.68 11.87 -15.75
N GLU A 315 -9.54 11.37 -15.27
CA GLU A 315 -8.92 11.86 -14.04
C GLU A 315 -8.49 13.31 -14.15
N THR A 316 -7.93 13.69 -15.32
CA THR A 316 -7.53 15.07 -15.60
C THR A 316 -8.72 16.01 -15.61
N MET A 317 -9.84 15.64 -16.25
CA MET A 317 -11.08 16.42 -16.30
C MET A 317 -11.70 16.62 -14.90
N ILE A 318 -11.67 15.61 -14.07
CA ILE A 318 -12.15 15.69 -12.68
C ILE A 318 -11.20 16.53 -11.81
N GLY A 319 -9.92 16.61 -12.17
CA GLY A 319 -8.91 17.35 -11.40
C GLY A 319 -8.44 16.62 -10.15
N LEU A 320 -8.50 15.28 -10.13
CA LEU A 320 -8.14 14.48 -8.94
C LEU A 320 -6.68 14.70 -8.50
N ALA A 321 -5.79 15.05 -9.42
CA ALA A 321 -4.41 15.42 -9.09
C ALA A 321 -4.31 16.76 -8.32
N LYS A 322 -5.37 17.54 -8.29
CA LYS A 322 -5.49 18.82 -7.55
C LYS A 322 -6.74 18.78 -6.65
N PRO A 323 -6.72 18.11 -5.51
CA PRO A 323 -7.91 17.87 -4.69
C PRO A 323 -8.67 19.14 -4.25
N ASP A 324 -7.97 20.27 -4.15
CA ASP A 324 -8.60 21.57 -3.79
C ASP A 324 -9.34 22.24 -4.95
N ALA A 325 -9.16 21.71 -6.19
CA ALA A 325 -9.75 22.25 -7.42
C ALA A 325 -10.55 21.18 -8.19
N ILE A 326 -11.12 20.20 -7.48
CA ILE A 326 -11.94 19.14 -8.11
C ILE A 326 -13.11 19.75 -8.87
N GLY A 327 -13.28 19.29 -10.13
CA GLY A 327 -14.30 19.81 -11.08
C GLY A 327 -13.82 20.99 -11.93
N SER A 328 -12.59 21.47 -11.74
CA SER A 328 -11.97 22.54 -12.56
C SER A 328 -10.85 22.05 -13.47
N GLY A 329 -10.77 20.75 -13.73
CA GLY A 329 -9.74 20.12 -14.56
C GLY A 329 -9.84 20.53 -16.04
N GLY A 330 -8.72 20.37 -16.75
CA GLY A 330 -8.59 20.68 -18.18
C GLY A 330 -8.91 19.48 -19.08
N SER A 331 -8.81 19.70 -20.40
CA SER A 331 -8.86 18.64 -21.41
C SER A 331 -7.50 17.94 -21.57
N GLY A 332 -7.50 16.75 -22.14
CA GLY A 332 -6.31 15.92 -22.34
C GLY A 332 -5.84 15.22 -21.08
N CYS A 333 -4.59 14.84 -21.04
CA CYS A 333 -3.97 14.06 -19.97
C CYS A 333 -2.88 14.87 -19.27
N LEU A 334 -2.96 14.98 -17.93
CA LEU A 334 -1.99 15.71 -17.13
C LEU A 334 -0.85 14.77 -16.71
N LEU A 335 0.38 15.17 -17.10
CA LEU A 335 1.59 14.56 -16.58
C LEU A 335 2.23 15.48 -15.54
N ILE A 336 2.63 14.92 -14.41
CA ILE A 336 3.39 15.59 -13.36
C ILE A 336 4.77 14.92 -13.27
N ALA A 337 5.81 15.74 -13.29
CA ALA A 337 7.20 15.32 -13.11
C ALA A 337 7.85 16.07 -11.95
N GLY A 338 8.58 15.34 -11.11
CA GLY A 338 9.35 15.90 -10.02
C GLY A 338 10.81 15.50 -10.09
N TYR A 339 11.69 16.42 -9.75
CA TYR A 339 13.14 16.25 -9.82
C TYR A 339 13.78 16.64 -8.49
N GLU A 340 14.76 15.88 -8.06
CA GLU A 340 15.53 16.16 -6.87
C GLU A 340 17.03 16.21 -7.19
N SER A 341 17.76 17.07 -6.50
CA SER A 341 19.22 17.10 -6.60
C SER A 341 19.86 16.38 -5.43
N THR A 342 21.03 15.78 -5.66
CA THR A 342 21.91 15.38 -4.55
C THR A 342 22.50 16.64 -3.92
N PRO A 343 22.61 16.74 -2.56
CA PRO A 343 23.33 17.84 -1.94
C PRO A 343 24.78 17.88 -2.47
N ALA A 344 25.30 19.06 -2.75
CA ALA A 344 26.71 19.22 -3.08
C ALA A 344 27.53 18.69 -1.89
N SER A 345 28.24 17.56 -2.07
CA SER A 345 29.20 17.12 -1.09
C SER A 345 30.37 18.10 -1.12
N GLY A 346 30.79 18.62 0.05
CA GLY A 346 31.97 19.48 0.19
C GLY A 346 33.33 18.78 -0.09
N SER A 347 33.34 17.74 -0.93
CA SER A 347 34.52 17.03 -1.40
C SER A 347 34.52 16.97 -2.91
N THR A 348 35.61 17.43 -3.49
CA THR A 348 35.93 17.43 -4.92
C THR A 348 35.58 16.11 -5.60
N PRO A 349 34.91 16.11 -6.79
CA PRO A 349 34.63 14.87 -7.49
C PRO A 349 35.93 14.23 -7.96
N ALA A 350 36.19 13.02 -7.50
CA ALA A 350 37.21 12.17 -8.11
C ALA A 350 36.76 11.88 -9.55
N SER A 351 37.61 12.26 -10.49
CA SER A 351 37.41 12.09 -11.92
C SER A 351 37.15 10.63 -12.30
N GLY A 352 36.09 10.39 -13.03
CA GLY A 352 35.98 9.30 -14.00
C GLY A 352 35.77 7.90 -13.45
N SER A 353 34.51 7.52 -13.19
CA SER A 353 34.08 6.14 -13.43
C SER A 353 32.60 6.11 -13.83
N THR A 354 32.36 5.81 -15.08
CA THR A 354 31.06 5.30 -15.57
C THR A 354 30.93 3.87 -15.06
N SER A 355 30.25 3.65 -13.95
CA SER A 355 29.93 2.30 -13.51
C SER A 355 28.56 1.89 -14.05
N ALA A 356 28.57 1.05 -15.06
CA ALA A 356 27.43 0.26 -15.52
C ALA A 356 27.18 -0.87 -14.53
N SER A 357 26.55 -0.60 -13.40
CA SER A 357 25.92 -1.62 -12.55
C SER A 357 25.06 -0.94 -11.49
N GLY A 358 23.75 -0.98 -11.64
CA GLY A 358 22.65 -1.04 -10.65
C GLY A 358 22.63 -0.18 -9.41
N SER A 359 23.60 0.66 -9.13
CA SER A 359 23.57 1.68 -8.08
C SER A 359 23.13 3.00 -8.73
N ALA A 360 22.02 3.54 -8.27
CA ALA A 360 21.52 4.82 -8.75
C ALA A 360 22.63 5.87 -8.65
N PRO A 361 23.04 6.49 -9.76
CA PRO A 361 24.04 7.56 -9.74
C PRO A 361 23.51 8.69 -8.87
N GLY A 362 24.40 9.39 -8.19
CA GLY A 362 24.00 10.62 -7.48
C GLY A 362 23.22 11.49 -8.46
N TRP A 363 22.03 11.89 -8.10
CA TRP A 363 21.17 12.72 -8.97
C TRP A 363 21.86 14.07 -9.14
N GLY A 364 22.40 14.34 -10.27
CA GLY A 364 23.01 15.63 -10.59
C GLY A 364 22.09 16.83 -10.30
N SER A 365 22.28 17.94 -10.94
CA SER A 365 21.39 19.11 -10.81
C SER A 365 19.95 18.77 -11.18
N ALA A 366 18.99 19.07 -10.29
CA ALA A 366 17.56 18.92 -10.56
C ALA A 366 17.16 19.72 -11.83
N ALA A 367 17.71 20.92 -12.01
CA ALA A 367 17.48 21.76 -13.18
C ALA A 367 17.98 21.12 -14.49
N ALA A 368 19.14 20.49 -14.47
CA ALA A 368 19.67 19.82 -15.67
C ALA A 368 18.84 18.59 -16.05
N ARG A 369 18.40 17.81 -15.08
CA ARG A 369 17.51 16.66 -15.32
C ARG A 369 16.15 17.12 -15.84
N GLN A 370 15.57 18.19 -15.26
CA GLN A 370 14.34 18.81 -15.72
C GLN A 370 14.46 19.25 -17.19
N ALA A 371 15.51 19.99 -17.54
CA ALA A 371 15.71 20.46 -18.93
C ALA A 371 15.85 19.31 -19.93
N ALA A 372 16.57 18.24 -19.58
CA ALA A 372 16.71 17.07 -20.43
C ALA A 372 15.40 16.29 -20.58
N ALA A 373 14.64 16.10 -19.51
CA ALA A 373 13.31 15.47 -19.56
C ALA A 373 12.32 16.32 -20.37
N ALA A 374 12.33 17.66 -20.20
CA ALA A 374 11.51 18.59 -20.97
C ALA A 374 11.75 18.45 -22.48
N ALA A 375 13.00 18.25 -22.92
CA ALA A 375 13.31 18.03 -24.33
C ALA A 375 12.67 16.73 -24.86
N VAL A 376 12.63 15.65 -24.07
CA VAL A 376 11.96 14.39 -24.44
C VAL A 376 10.45 14.59 -24.51
N LEU A 377 9.85 15.22 -23.50
CA LEU A 377 8.41 15.44 -23.42
C LEU A 377 7.91 16.32 -24.59
N ALA A 378 8.60 17.43 -24.87
CA ALA A 378 8.27 18.32 -25.99
C ALA A 378 8.40 17.62 -27.35
N ARG A 379 9.45 16.81 -27.56
CA ARG A 379 9.65 16.01 -28.77
C ARG A 379 8.48 15.06 -29.04
N LEU A 380 7.81 14.58 -27.97
CA LEU A 380 6.70 13.65 -28.05
C LEU A 380 5.31 14.35 -27.97
N GLY A 381 5.27 15.67 -28.21
CA GLY A 381 4.03 16.43 -28.35
C GLY A 381 3.47 16.95 -27.02
N GLY A 382 4.24 16.86 -25.92
CA GLY A 382 3.85 17.43 -24.62
C GLY A 382 3.85 18.96 -24.66
N GLU A 383 2.81 19.56 -24.10
CA GLU A 383 2.66 20.99 -23.86
C GLU A 383 3.06 21.34 -22.43
N PRO A 384 4.05 22.22 -22.19
CA PRO A 384 4.46 22.57 -20.84
C PRO A 384 3.41 23.45 -20.14
N LEU A 385 3.09 23.13 -18.90
CA LEU A 385 2.14 23.89 -18.06
C LEU A 385 2.82 24.68 -16.92
N GLY A 386 4.16 24.60 -16.83
CA GLY A 386 4.91 25.25 -15.74
C GLY A 386 4.90 24.46 -14.43
N ALA A 387 5.30 25.11 -13.35
CA ALA A 387 5.50 24.48 -12.04
C ALA A 387 4.18 24.24 -11.27
N GLU A 388 3.20 25.12 -11.43
CA GLU A 388 1.97 25.16 -10.63
C GLU A 388 1.25 23.80 -10.51
N PRO A 389 1.01 23.02 -11.60
CA PRO A 389 0.32 21.75 -11.47
C PRO A 389 1.07 20.73 -10.59
N GLY A 390 2.38 20.70 -10.68
CA GLY A 390 3.23 19.81 -9.92
C GLY A 390 3.32 20.19 -8.44
N GLU A 391 3.43 21.49 -8.15
CA GLU A 391 3.42 22.02 -6.78
C GLU A 391 2.06 21.81 -6.09
N ALA A 392 0.95 22.05 -6.80
CA ALA A 392 -0.39 21.79 -6.29
C ALA A 392 -0.60 20.30 -5.98
N TRP A 393 -0.09 19.41 -6.84
CA TRP A 393 -0.12 17.97 -6.59
C TRP A 393 0.70 17.60 -5.33
N GLU A 394 1.90 18.15 -5.18
CA GLU A 394 2.73 17.86 -3.99
C GLU A 394 2.02 18.23 -2.69
N HIS A 395 1.38 19.40 -2.63
CA HIS A 395 0.62 19.84 -1.46
C HIS A 395 -0.57 18.94 -1.15
N GLY A 396 -1.29 18.49 -2.17
CA GLY A 396 -2.53 17.71 -2.03
C GLY A 396 -2.38 16.20 -2.00
N ARG A 397 -1.19 15.66 -2.22
CA ARG A 397 -0.94 14.25 -2.56
C ARG A 397 -1.41 13.21 -1.53
N PHE A 398 -1.67 13.58 -0.28
CA PHE A 398 -2.17 12.69 0.77
C PHE A 398 -3.66 12.88 1.07
N SER A 399 -4.35 13.76 0.36
CA SER A 399 -5.74 14.14 0.68
C SER A 399 -6.82 13.18 0.18
N ALA A 400 -6.51 12.32 -0.79
CA ALA A 400 -7.50 11.46 -1.45
C ALA A 400 -8.31 10.57 -0.50
N PRO A 401 -7.75 9.93 0.55
CA PRO A 401 -8.54 9.11 1.46
C PRO A 401 -9.57 9.91 2.28
N TYR A 402 -9.29 11.16 2.63
CA TYR A 402 -10.27 12.03 3.31
C TYR A 402 -11.46 12.36 2.40
N LEU A 403 -11.20 12.62 1.11
CA LEU A 403 -12.24 12.84 0.12
C LEU A 403 -13.10 11.59 -0.08
N ARG A 404 -12.50 10.40 -0.16
CA ARG A 404 -13.21 9.12 -0.24
C ARG A 404 -14.22 8.98 0.88
N ASP A 405 -13.83 9.26 2.13
CA ASP A 405 -14.70 9.13 3.30
C ASP A 405 -15.91 10.05 3.21
N SER A 406 -15.74 11.27 2.68
CA SER A 406 -16.83 12.22 2.46
C SER A 406 -17.78 11.76 1.36
N LEU A 407 -17.25 11.14 0.29
CA LEU A 407 -18.04 10.55 -0.79
C LEU A 407 -18.85 9.33 -0.31
N LEU A 408 -18.24 8.48 0.55
CA LEU A 408 -18.95 7.35 1.17
C LEU A 408 -20.14 7.85 2.01
N GLY A 409 -19.94 8.92 2.80
CA GLY A 409 -21.01 9.55 3.58
C GLY A 409 -22.12 10.12 2.71
N ALA A 410 -21.82 10.56 1.49
CA ALA A 410 -22.77 11.13 0.54
C ALA A 410 -23.49 10.07 -0.34
N GLY A 411 -23.33 8.78 -0.08
CA GLY A 411 -23.98 7.70 -0.81
C GLY A 411 -23.30 7.29 -2.12
N ALA A 412 -22.02 7.62 -2.30
CA ALA A 412 -21.20 7.11 -3.38
C ALA A 412 -20.19 6.07 -2.86
N THR A 413 -20.07 4.95 -3.56
CA THR A 413 -18.95 4.02 -3.38
C THR A 413 -17.75 4.56 -4.14
N VAL A 414 -16.63 4.72 -3.43
CA VAL A 414 -15.36 5.11 -4.02
C VAL A 414 -14.31 4.08 -3.62
N GLU A 415 -13.76 3.40 -4.59
CA GLU A 415 -12.70 2.43 -4.30
C GLU A 415 -11.61 2.49 -5.36
N THR A 416 -10.49 1.91 -5.02
CA THR A 416 -9.31 1.87 -5.86
C THR A 416 -8.85 0.44 -6.07
N LEU A 417 -8.37 0.16 -7.28
CA LEU A 417 -7.67 -1.07 -7.61
C LEU A 417 -6.46 -0.74 -8.49
N GLU A 418 -5.47 -1.60 -8.48
CA GLU A 418 -4.27 -1.32 -9.24
C GLU A 418 -3.66 -2.62 -9.78
N THR A 419 -2.90 -2.48 -10.84
CA THR A 419 -2.21 -3.56 -11.52
C THR A 419 -0.92 -3.02 -12.14
N ALA A 420 -0.09 -3.89 -12.67
CA ALA A 420 1.05 -3.51 -13.49
C ALA A 420 1.24 -4.48 -14.66
N GLY A 421 1.89 -3.99 -15.70
CA GLY A 421 2.21 -4.80 -16.86
C GLY A 421 3.42 -4.26 -17.63
N PHE A 422 3.93 -5.07 -18.57
CA PHE A 422 4.95 -4.65 -19.50
C PHE A 422 4.37 -3.61 -20.48
N TRP A 423 5.21 -2.70 -21.01
CA TRP A 423 4.78 -1.60 -21.90
C TRP A 423 3.89 -2.06 -23.06
N ALA A 424 4.24 -3.17 -23.70
CA ALA A 424 3.47 -3.69 -24.82
C ALA A 424 2.05 -4.16 -24.44
N ASN A 425 1.82 -4.44 -23.15
CA ASN A 425 0.55 -4.96 -22.66
C ASN A 425 -0.33 -3.89 -22.00
N LEU A 426 0.23 -2.75 -21.60
CA LEU A 426 -0.50 -1.71 -20.85
C LEU A 426 -1.77 -1.22 -21.54
N PRO A 427 -1.81 -0.96 -22.87
CA PRO A 427 -3.05 -0.51 -23.51
C PRO A 427 -4.18 -1.52 -23.36
N ARG A 428 -3.90 -2.82 -23.62
CA ARG A 428 -4.88 -3.90 -23.48
C ARG A 428 -5.35 -4.05 -22.04
N LEU A 429 -4.44 -3.93 -21.08
CA LEU A 429 -4.74 -4.03 -19.65
C LEU A 429 -5.63 -2.86 -19.19
N TYR A 430 -5.34 -1.63 -19.64
CA TYR A 430 -6.13 -0.44 -19.36
C TYR A 430 -7.58 -0.60 -19.85
N ASP A 431 -7.76 -1.02 -21.11
CA ASP A 431 -9.08 -1.19 -21.71
C ASP A 431 -9.85 -2.34 -21.06
N ALA A 432 -9.20 -3.48 -20.79
CA ALA A 432 -9.83 -4.66 -20.20
C ALA A 432 -10.42 -4.35 -18.82
N VAL A 433 -9.67 -3.66 -17.96
CA VAL A 433 -10.13 -3.30 -16.61
C VAL A 433 -11.29 -2.30 -16.67
N ARG A 434 -11.19 -1.26 -17.50
CA ARG A 434 -12.28 -0.28 -17.68
C ARG A 434 -13.58 -0.91 -18.17
N LEU A 435 -13.47 -1.80 -19.16
CA LEU A 435 -14.65 -2.52 -19.70
C LEU A 435 -15.26 -3.44 -18.66
N ALA A 436 -14.46 -4.16 -17.88
CA ALA A 436 -14.96 -5.04 -16.82
C ALA A 436 -15.71 -4.25 -15.75
N LEU A 437 -15.14 -3.13 -15.28
CA LEU A 437 -15.76 -2.25 -14.30
C LEU A 437 -17.06 -1.63 -14.82
N ALA A 438 -17.06 -1.13 -16.07
CA ALA A 438 -18.26 -0.57 -16.70
C ALA A 438 -19.35 -1.63 -16.86
N GLY A 439 -19.01 -2.86 -17.26
CA GLY A 439 -19.94 -3.98 -17.38
C GLY A 439 -20.57 -4.42 -16.07
N ALA A 440 -19.78 -4.40 -14.97
CA ALA A 440 -20.25 -4.82 -13.65
C ALA A 440 -21.07 -3.74 -12.91
N LEU A 441 -20.76 -2.45 -13.14
CA LEU A 441 -21.33 -1.34 -12.39
C LEU A 441 -22.29 -0.46 -13.20
N GLY A 442 -22.46 -0.75 -14.49
CA GLY A 442 -23.31 0.02 -15.39
C GLY A 442 -22.68 1.32 -15.86
N SER A 443 -22.77 2.39 -15.08
CA SER A 443 -22.23 3.70 -15.45
C SER A 443 -21.31 4.29 -14.37
N PRO A 444 -20.22 3.60 -14.00
CA PRO A 444 -19.26 4.14 -13.04
C PRO A 444 -18.42 5.25 -13.67
N LEU A 445 -17.95 6.18 -12.86
CA LEU A 445 -16.81 7.03 -13.20
C LEU A 445 -15.54 6.24 -12.95
N VAL A 446 -14.82 5.89 -14.01
CA VAL A 446 -13.53 5.17 -13.93
C VAL A 446 -12.43 6.11 -14.38
N MET A 447 -11.52 6.41 -13.49
CA MET A 447 -10.32 7.22 -13.67
C MET A 447 -9.09 6.33 -13.59
N CYS A 448 -8.02 6.68 -14.30
CA CYS A 448 -6.76 5.92 -14.23
C CYS A 448 -5.55 6.83 -14.28
N HIS A 449 -4.50 6.42 -13.55
CA HIS A 449 -3.19 7.03 -13.72
C HIS A 449 -2.05 6.01 -13.68
N ILE A 450 -0.94 6.37 -14.34
CA ILE A 450 0.37 5.74 -14.17
C ILE A 450 1.11 6.52 -13.08
N SER A 451 1.66 5.85 -12.06
CA SER A 451 2.45 6.50 -10.99
C SER A 451 3.71 5.74 -10.58
N HIS A 452 3.85 4.51 -11.02
CA HIS A 452 5.05 3.70 -10.78
C HIS A 452 5.58 3.23 -12.13
N VAL A 453 6.80 3.65 -12.45
CA VAL A 453 7.36 3.54 -13.78
C VAL A 453 8.69 2.80 -13.72
N TYR A 454 8.87 1.85 -14.63
CA TYR A 454 10.04 1.00 -14.77
C TYR A 454 10.52 1.02 -16.22
N GLU A 455 11.77 0.64 -16.46
CA GLU A 455 12.30 0.48 -17.82
C GLU A 455 11.43 -0.45 -18.67
N THR A 456 10.88 -1.51 -18.07
CA THR A 456 10.14 -2.57 -18.78
C THR A 456 8.63 -2.42 -18.76
N GLY A 457 8.06 -1.54 -17.94
CA GLY A 457 6.62 -1.41 -17.79
C GLY A 457 6.21 -0.35 -16.77
N ALA A 458 4.93 -0.33 -16.41
CA ALA A 458 4.38 0.60 -15.41
C ALA A 458 3.16 0.02 -14.69
N SER A 459 2.77 0.68 -13.59
CA SER A 459 1.50 0.42 -12.92
C SER A 459 0.36 1.22 -13.55
N LEU A 460 -0.85 0.66 -13.48
CA LEU A 460 -2.11 1.35 -13.71
C LEU A 460 -2.89 1.38 -12.40
N TYR A 461 -3.26 2.56 -11.95
CA TYR A 461 -4.04 2.77 -10.73
C TYR A 461 -5.40 3.33 -11.10
N PHE A 462 -6.44 2.55 -10.83
CA PHE A 462 -7.82 2.92 -11.15
C PHE A 462 -8.52 3.45 -9.91
N THR A 463 -9.25 4.55 -10.06
CA THR A 463 -10.20 5.06 -9.06
C THR A 463 -11.59 4.98 -9.64
N VAL A 464 -12.48 4.30 -8.93
CA VAL A 464 -13.86 4.03 -9.36
C VAL A 464 -14.83 4.76 -8.44
N VAL A 465 -15.75 5.50 -9.01
CA VAL A 465 -16.85 6.16 -8.27
C VAL A 465 -18.18 5.73 -8.86
N VAL A 466 -19.09 5.25 -8.01
CA VAL A 466 -20.42 4.80 -8.43
C VAL A 466 -21.45 5.08 -7.33
N ALA A 467 -22.71 5.27 -7.68
CA ALA A 467 -23.80 5.36 -6.69
C ALA A 467 -23.91 4.06 -5.88
N GLN A 468 -24.16 4.17 -4.58
CA GLN A 468 -24.47 3.00 -3.75
C GLN A 468 -25.86 2.49 -4.11
N GLU A 469 -25.96 1.21 -4.49
CA GLU A 469 -27.21 0.54 -4.84
C GLU A 469 -27.34 -0.78 -4.07
N GLY A 470 -28.48 -0.99 -3.43
CA GLY A 470 -28.74 -2.21 -2.67
C GLY A 470 -27.72 -2.42 -1.54
N ASP A 471 -26.95 -3.50 -1.63
CA ASP A 471 -25.79 -3.75 -0.76
C ASP A 471 -24.51 -3.25 -1.45
N PRO A 472 -23.96 -2.10 -1.03
CA PRO A 472 -22.80 -1.51 -1.69
C PRO A 472 -21.51 -2.35 -1.53
N VAL A 473 -21.45 -3.23 -0.52
CA VAL A 473 -20.34 -4.17 -0.36
C VAL A 473 -20.42 -5.24 -1.44
N ALA A 474 -21.57 -5.89 -1.60
CA ALA A 474 -21.77 -6.90 -2.63
C ALA A 474 -21.63 -6.31 -4.05
N GLN A 475 -22.10 -5.08 -4.27
CA GLN A 475 -21.92 -4.33 -5.53
C GLN A 475 -20.43 -4.21 -5.89
N TRP A 476 -19.61 -3.79 -4.94
CA TRP A 476 -18.17 -3.66 -5.18
C TRP A 476 -17.46 -5.01 -5.30
N GLU A 477 -17.79 -5.99 -4.46
CA GLU A 477 -17.17 -7.34 -4.52
C GLU A 477 -17.40 -7.97 -5.91
N HIS A 478 -18.59 -7.85 -6.48
CA HIS A 478 -18.88 -8.29 -7.84
C HIS A 478 -18.03 -7.57 -8.90
N ALA A 479 -17.91 -6.24 -8.80
CA ALA A 479 -17.12 -5.45 -9.74
C ALA A 479 -15.61 -5.77 -9.63
N LYS A 480 -15.12 -5.97 -8.42
CA LYS A 480 -13.71 -6.32 -8.16
C LYS A 480 -13.37 -7.71 -8.69
N GLU A 481 -14.27 -8.69 -8.54
CA GLU A 481 -14.09 -10.02 -9.12
C GLU A 481 -13.98 -9.95 -10.65
N ALA A 482 -14.85 -9.19 -11.31
CA ALA A 482 -14.79 -8.99 -12.75
C ALA A 482 -13.49 -8.29 -13.18
N ALA A 483 -13.06 -7.26 -12.44
CA ALA A 483 -11.81 -6.56 -12.71
C ALA A 483 -10.59 -7.46 -12.50
N ASN A 484 -10.55 -8.25 -11.42
CA ASN A 484 -9.48 -9.21 -11.14
C ASN A 484 -9.37 -10.25 -12.26
N ALA A 485 -10.49 -10.80 -12.72
CA ALA A 485 -10.51 -11.74 -13.85
C ALA A 485 -9.99 -11.09 -15.14
N ALA A 486 -10.37 -9.84 -15.41
CA ALA A 486 -9.89 -9.08 -16.57
C ALA A 486 -8.37 -8.80 -16.50
N ILE A 487 -7.84 -8.46 -15.34
CA ILE A 487 -6.40 -8.26 -15.10
C ILE A 487 -5.62 -9.52 -15.45
N VAL A 488 -6.01 -10.67 -14.88
CA VAL A 488 -5.34 -11.95 -15.11
C VAL A 488 -5.44 -12.35 -16.59
N ALA A 489 -6.62 -12.25 -17.20
CA ALA A 489 -6.83 -12.59 -18.62
C ALA A 489 -6.04 -11.66 -19.57
N ALA A 490 -5.84 -10.40 -19.18
CA ALA A 490 -5.04 -9.44 -19.92
C ALA A 490 -3.53 -9.58 -19.65
N GLY A 491 -3.08 -10.48 -18.76
CA GLY A 491 -1.67 -10.70 -18.44
C GLY A 491 -1.04 -9.59 -17.61
N GLY A 492 -1.83 -8.91 -16.77
CA GLY A 492 -1.37 -8.03 -15.72
C GLY A 492 -1.10 -8.80 -14.42
N THR A 493 -0.31 -8.25 -13.50
CA THR A 493 -0.23 -8.75 -12.12
C THR A 493 -1.45 -8.29 -11.32
N ILE A 494 -1.94 -9.14 -10.44
CA ILE A 494 -3.15 -8.84 -9.67
C ILE A 494 -2.98 -7.66 -8.69
N SER A 495 -1.77 -7.42 -8.25
CA SER A 495 -1.44 -6.28 -7.41
C SER A 495 0.01 -5.85 -7.61
N HIS A 496 0.21 -4.54 -7.73
CA HIS A 496 1.53 -3.93 -7.77
C HIS A 496 2.03 -3.52 -6.37
N HIS A 497 1.13 -3.01 -5.49
CA HIS A 497 1.52 -2.50 -4.17
C HIS A 497 0.43 -2.52 -3.09
N HIS A 498 -0.83 -2.85 -3.41
CA HIS A 498 -1.88 -2.98 -2.39
C HIS A 498 -1.76 -4.27 -1.57
N GLY A 499 -1.10 -5.29 -2.12
CA GLY A 499 -1.00 -6.61 -1.54
C GLY A 499 -2.07 -7.57 -2.07
N VAL A 500 -2.11 -8.74 -1.49
CA VAL A 500 -3.04 -9.82 -1.88
C VAL A 500 -4.21 -9.91 -0.92
N GLY A 501 -3.96 -9.91 0.39
CA GLY A 501 -4.96 -10.03 1.43
C GLY A 501 -5.88 -11.23 1.23
N ARG A 502 -7.17 -10.98 1.40
CA ARG A 502 -8.26 -11.94 1.10
C ARG A 502 -8.90 -11.66 -0.24
N GLU A 503 -8.92 -10.39 -0.65
CA GLU A 503 -9.67 -9.94 -1.83
C GLU A 503 -9.01 -10.32 -3.15
N HIS A 504 -7.68 -10.48 -3.17
CA HIS A 504 -6.92 -10.88 -4.38
C HIS A 504 -6.44 -12.33 -4.33
N ARG A 505 -6.66 -13.06 -3.24
CA ARG A 505 -6.07 -14.38 -2.99
C ARG A 505 -6.31 -15.38 -4.13
N ASP A 506 -7.53 -15.49 -4.60
CA ASP A 506 -7.90 -16.49 -5.60
C ASP A 506 -7.37 -16.11 -7.00
N ALA A 507 -7.33 -14.80 -7.31
CA ALA A 507 -6.70 -14.29 -8.53
C ALA A 507 -5.17 -14.43 -8.47
N TYR A 508 -4.54 -14.21 -7.31
CA TYR A 508 -3.12 -14.47 -7.11
C TYR A 508 -2.77 -15.95 -7.26
N ALA A 509 -3.63 -16.83 -6.74
CA ALA A 509 -3.46 -18.27 -6.93
C ALA A 509 -3.51 -18.67 -8.42
N ALA A 510 -4.38 -18.01 -9.21
CA ALA A 510 -4.43 -18.20 -10.66
C ALA A 510 -3.16 -17.66 -11.36
N GLU A 511 -2.64 -16.49 -10.92
CA GLU A 511 -1.43 -15.88 -11.47
C GLU A 511 -0.19 -16.76 -11.26
N VAL A 512 0.02 -17.28 -10.04
CA VAL A 512 1.21 -18.10 -9.72
C VAL A 512 1.06 -19.57 -10.10
N GLY A 513 -0.15 -20.01 -10.35
CA GLY A 513 -0.47 -21.37 -10.74
C GLY A 513 -0.34 -22.41 -9.61
N PRO A 514 -0.76 -23.68 -9.85
CA PRO A 514 -0.86 -24.69 -8.80
C PRO A 514 0.50 -25.06 -8.17
N VAL A 515 1.58 -25.03 -8.93
CA VAL A 515 2.93 -25.32 -8.39
C VAL A 515 3.37 -24.16 -7.48
N GLY A 516 3.14 -22.91 -7.87
CA GLY A 516 3.44 -21.73 -7.05
C GLY A 516 2.67 -21.77 -5.73
N VAL A 517 1.36 -22.04 -5.78
CA VAL A 517 0.53 -22.22 -4.57
C VAL A 517 1.09 -23.33 -3.68
N SER A 518 1.45 -24.49 -4.23
CA SER A 518 2.03 -25.62 -3.47
C SER A 518 3.33 -25.23 -2.76
N ILE A 519 4.22 -24.47 -3.42
CA ILE A 519 5.46 -23.97 -2.80
C ILE A 519 5.12 -23.05 -1.62
N LEU A 520 4.21 -22.09 -1.79
CA LEU A 520 3.82 -21.17 -0.73
C LEU A 520 3.16 -21.90 0.46
N GLN A 521 2.33 -22.90 0.19
CA GLN A 521 1.74 -23.77 1.21
C GLN A 521 2.81 -24.57 1.98
N ALA A 522 3.82 -25.10 1.30
CA ALA A 522 4.93 -25.81 1.94
C ALA A 522 5.77 -24.88 2.84
N VAL A 523 6.04 -23.65 2.39
CA VAL A 523 6.71 -22.63 3.20
C VAL A 523 5.87 -22.30 4.43
N LYS A 524 4.58 -22.06 4.27
CA LYS A 524 3.64 -21.81 5.38
C LYS A 524 3.66 -22.95 6.40
N ALA A 525 3.50 -24.18 5.95
CA ALA A 525 3.49 -25.37 6.81
C ALA A 525 4.82 -25.55 7.58
N ARG A 526 5.96 -25.15 6.97
CA ARG A 526 7.27 -25.25 7.64
C ARG A 526 7.49 -24.18 8.68
N LEU A 527 7.07 -22.95 8.42
CA LEU A 527 7.28 -21.80 9.33
C LEU A 527 6.18 -21.67 10.39
N ASP A 528 4.99 -22.12 10.09
CA ASP A 528 3.78 -22.03 10.93
C ASP A 528 2.97 -23.33 10.84
N PRO A 529 3.41 -24.43 11.50
CA PRO A 529 2.75 -25.72 11.43
C PRO A 529 1.31 -25.73 11.96
N ALA A 530 0.99 -24.86 12.92
CA ALA A 530 -0.36 -24.74 13.47
C ALA A 530 -1.29 -23.85 12.63
N GLY A 531 -0.75 -23.14 11.61
CA GLY A 531 -1.50 -22.30 10.69
C GLY A 531 -2.05 -21.02 11.32
N ILE A 532 -1.48 -20.55 12.44
CA ILE A 532 -1.99 -19.44 13.22
C ILE A 532 -1.77 -18.06 12.61
N LEU A 533 -0.74 -17.89 11.77
CA LEU A 533 -0.32 -16.60 11.23
C LEU A 533 -1.23 -16.16 10.08
N ASN A 534 -1.96 -15.08 10.29
CA ASN A 534 -2.88 -14.43 9.34
C ASN A 534 -3.69 -15.44 8.48
N PRO A 535 -4.47 -16.34 9.12
CA PRO A 535 -5.13 -17.43 8.40
C PRO A 535 -6.15 -16.90 7.38
N GLY A 536 -6.05 -17.44 6.15
CA GLY A 536 -6.94 -17.09 5.03
C GLY A 536 -6.52 -15.87 4.21
N ALA A 537 -5.44 -15.16 4.59
CA ALA A 537 -4.80 -14.16 3.74
C ALA A 537 -3.75 -14.81 2.84
N LEU A 538 -3.43 -14.18 1.71
CA LEU A 538 -2.38 -14.51 0.73
C LEU A 538 -2.54 -15.86 0.03
N ILE A 539 -2.70 -16.94 0.76
CA ILE A 539 -2.65 -18.31 0.24
C ILE A 539 -3.98 -19.01 0.45
N PRO A 540 -4.55 -19.69 -0.57
CA PRO A 540 -5.70 -20.56 -0.37
C PRO A 540 -5.39 -21.64 0.68
N PRO A 541 -6.37 -22.00 1.54
CA PRO A 541 -6.19 -23.10 2.47
C PRO A 541 -5.87 -24.40 1.72
N THR A 542 -5.09 -25.28 2.35
CA THR A 542 -4.87 -26.62 1.79
C THR A 542 -6.21 -27.35 1.73
N THR A 543 -6.66 -27.68 0.53
CA THR A 543 -7.75 -28.65 0.38
C THR A 543 -7.24 -29.99 0.93
N PRO A 544 -7.92 -30.62 1.90
CA PRO A 544 -7.52 -31.98 2.27
C PRO A 544 -7.51 -32.85 1.02
N PRO A 545 -6.53 -33.75 0.85
CA PRO A 545 -6.54 -34.67 -0.28
C PRO A 545 -7.89 -35.39 -0.29
N PRO A 546 -8.49 -35.66 -1.47
CA PRO A 546 -9.70 -36.46 -1.56
C PRO A 546 -9.45 -37.73 -0.76
N ALA A 547 -10.38 -38.13 0.08
CA ALA A 547 -10.30 -39.38 0.85
C ALA A 547 -10.09 -40.49 -0.17
N ALA A 548 -9.00 -41.24 -0.01
CA ALA A 548 -8.63 -42.35 -0.87
C ALA A 548 -9.62 -43.49 -0.76
#